data_c893c456e7981faa7318d65fdd0f192a
#
_entry.id   c893c456e7981faa7318d65fdd0f192a
#
_cell.length_a   1.000
_cell.length_b   1.000
_cell.length_c   1.000
_cell.angle_alpha   90.00
_cell.angle_beta   90.00
_cell.angle_gamma   90.00
#
_symmetry.space_group_name_H-M   'P 1'
#
loop_
_entity.id
_entity.type
_entity.pdbx_description
1 polymer ?
#
loop_
_entity_poly.entity_id
_entity_poly.type
_entity_poly.pdbx_seq_one_letter_code
_entity_poly.pdbx_strand_id
1 'polypeptide(L)'
;MATTDPRTTTFAVWGPIGRDDLPGLCARVCAFLASSGADVAYCDVVGIAPDAVTVDALAQLQLGARRHGCTVRLQNASAELRALVEFMGLTAVLPS
;
A
#
# COMPACT_ATOMS: atom_id res chain seq x y z
N MET A 1 22.15 -23.16 7.10
CA MET A 1 22.31 -21.97 6.28
C MET A 1 20.98 -21.25 6.14
N ALA A 2 20.96 -19.99 6.42
CA ALA A 2 19.73 -19.23 6.32
C ALA A 2 19.44 -18.84 4.87
N THR A 3 18.23 -19.08 4.42
CA THR A 3 17.75 -18.52 3.17
C THR A 3 17.46 -17.05 3.40
N THR A 4 17.90 -16.23 2.47
CA THR A 4 17.64 -14.79 2.51
C THR A 4 16.26 -14.50 1.93
N ASP A 5 15.21 -14.97 2.58
CA ASP A 5 13.87 -14.59 2.18
C ASP A 5 13.63 -13.14 2.59
N PRO A 6 13.02 -12.32 1.72
CA PRO A 6 12.69 -10.97 2.10
C PRO A 6 11.76 -10.99 3.30
N ARG A 7 11.98 -10.08 4.23
CA ARG A 7 11.07 -9.90 5.35
C ARG A 7 9.77 -9.34 4.84
N THR A 8 8.68 -10.01 5.16
CA THR A 8 7.36 -9.60 4.73
C THR A 8 6.46 -9.32 5.91
N THR A 9 5.55 -8.40 5.73
CA THR A 9 4.48 -8.12 6.68
C THR A 9 3.20 -7.87 5.90
N THR A 10 2.07 -7.90 6.57
CA THR A 10 0.78 -7.67 5.95
C THR A 10 -0.02 -6.70 6.81
N PHE A 11 -0.69 -5.78 6.18
CA PHE A 11 -1.63 -4.88 6.84
C PHE A 11 -2.84 -4.68 5.95
N ALA A 12 -3.95 -4.27 6.53
CA ALA A 12 -5.18 -4.03 5.79
C ALA A 12 -5.54 -2.54 5.86
N VAL A 13 -6.09 -2.04 4.75
CA VAL A 13 -6.63 -0.70 4.68
C VAL A 13 -8.11 -0.80 4.35
N TRP A 14 -8.92 -0.04 5.05
CA TRP A 14 -10.37 -0.04 4.89
C TRP A 14 -10.82 1.32 4.37
N GLY A 15 -11.71 1.29 3.42
CA GLY A 15 -12.28 2.52 2.88
C GLY A 15 -13.68 2.77 3.37
N PRO A 16 -14.26 3.95 3.07
CA PRO A 16 -13.68 4.98 2.22
C PRO A 16 -12.56 5.77 2.93
N ILE A 17 -11.58 6.19 2.14
CA ILE A 17 -10.48 7.03 2.62
C ILE A 17 -10.71 8.44 2.10
N GLY A 18 -10.88 9.40 3.02
CA GLY A 18 -10.96 10.81 2.67
C GLY A 18 -9.57 11.44 2.63
N ARG A 19 -9.48 12.57 1.94
CA ARG A 19 -8.20 13.31 1.85
C ARG A 19 -7.71 13.77 3.23
N ASP A 20 -8.64 14.06 4.13
CA ASP A 20 -8.31 14.49 5.49
C ASP A 20 -7.75 13.35 6.34
N ASP A 21 -8.04 12.11 5.96
CA ASP A 21 -7.56 10.93 6.68
C ASP A 21 -6.13 10.56 6.28
N LEU A 22 -5.67 11.05 5.12
CA LEU A 22 -4.44 10.62 4.50
C LEU A 22 -3.19 10.86 5.35
N PRO A 23 -2.97 12.05 5.94
CA PRO A 23 -1.77 12.27 6.75
C PRO A 23 -1.68 11.31 7.94
N GLY A 24 -2.78 11.09 8.64
CA GLY A 24 -2.83 10.15 9.77
C GLY A 24 -2.60 8.71 9.34
N LEU A 25 -3.21 8.30 8.23
CA LEU A 25 -3.04 6.96 7.69
C LEU A 25 -1.58 6.72 7.29
N CYS A 26 -0.99 7.66 6.55
CA CYS A 26 0.41 7.55 6.15
C CYS A 26 1.34 7.48 7.36
N ALA A 27 1.11 8.30 8.36
CA ALA A 27 1.93 8.30 9.57
C ALA A 27 1.86 6.97 10.31
N ARG A 28 0.66 6.39 10.45
CA ARG A 28 0.48 5.10 11.12
C ARG A 28 1.13 3.96 10.34
N VAL A 29 0.94 3.92 9.05
CA VAL A 29 1.53 2.87 8.21
C VAL A 29 3.05 2.99 8.19
N CYS A 30 3.59 4.19 8.02
CA CYS A 30 5.03 4.39 8.03
C CYS A 30 5.65 3.99 9.37
N ALA A 31 5.01 4.32 10.49
CA ALA A 31 5.47 3.91 11.81
C ALA A 31 5.47 2.38 11.95
N PHE A 32 4.41 1.73 11.49
CA PHE A 32 4.32 0.27 11.49
C PHE A 32 5.44 -0.36 10.65
N LEU A 33 5.66 0.15 9.44
CA LEU A 33 6.69 -0.39 8.55
C LEU A 33 8.09 -0.14 9.11
N ALA A 34 8.34 1.02 9.69
CA ALA A 34 9.63 1.33 10.31
C ALA A 34 9.95 0.37 11.45
N SER A 35 8.95 0.00 12.26
CA SER A 35 9.16 -0.91 13.38
C SER A 35 9.20 -2.38 12.96
N SER A 36 8.58 -2.75 11.84
CA SER A 36 8.53 -4.13 11.39
C SER A 36 9.84 -4.62 10.77
N GLY A 37 10.64 -3.71 10.22
CA GLY A 37 11.85 -4.08 9.49
C GLY A 37 11.58 -4.85 8.20
N ALA A 38 10.36 -4.79 7.68
CA ALA A 38 9.97 -5.54 6.49
C ALA A 38 10.54 -4.91 5.22
N ASP A 39 10.91 -5.76 4.27
CA ASP A 39 11.33 -5.34 2.93
C ASP A 39 10.13 -5.20 2.01
N VAL A 40 9.12 -6.04 2.22
CA VAL A 40 7.88 -6.04 1.44
C VAL A 40 6.69 -6.04 2.39
N ALA A 41 5.75 -5.15 2.15
CA ALA A 41 4.50 -5.08 2.89
C ALA A 41 3.34 -5.35 1.95
N TYR A 42 2.56 -6.37 2.27
CA TYR A 42 1.34 -6.66 1.53
C TYR A 42 0.20 -5.86 2.13
N CYS A 43 -0.40 -5.01 1.31
CA CYS A 43 -1.54 -4.20 1.70
C CYS A 43 -2.82 -4.87 1.21
N ASP A 44 -3.59 -5.41 2.13
CA ASP A 44 -4.87 -6.02 1.80
C ASP A 44 -5.90 -4.92 1.56
N VAL A 45 -6.41 -4.87 0.35
CA VAL A 45 -7.34 -3.82 -0.11
C VAL A 45 -8.73 -4.37 -0.38
N VAL A 46 -9.07 -5.53 0.17
CA VAL A 46 -10.38 -6.15 -0.03
C VAL A 46 -11.53 -5.24 0.42
N GLY A 47 -11.33 -4.45 1.45
CA GLY A 47 -12.34 -3.55 2.01
C GLY A 47 -12.32 -2.13 1.46
N ILE A 48 -11.60 -1.89 0.38
CA ILE A 48 -11.38 -0.53 -0.13
C ILE A 48 -12.29 -0.25 -1.32
N ALA A 49 -12.81 0.99 -1.38
CA ALA A 49 -13.59 1.43 -2.53
C ALA A 49 -12.67 1.79 -3.71
N PRO A 50 -13.02 1.37 -4.95
CA PRO A 50 -12.18 1.67 -6.11
C PRO A 50 -12.45 3.10 -6.61
N ASP A 51 -11.87 4.09 -5.95
CA ASP A 51 -11.97 5.49 -6.36
C ASP A 51 -10.59 6.14 -6.47
N ALA A 52 -10.55 7.30 -7.14
CA ALA A 52 -9.29 7.98 -7.43
C ALA A 52 -8.58 8.47 -6.17
N VAL A 53 -9.32 8.91 -5.17
CA VAL A 53 -8.75 9.37 -3.89
C VAL A 53 -8.05 8.21 -3.18
N THR A 54 -8.68 7.05 -3.20
CA THR A 54 -8.12 5.83 -2.60
C THR A 54 -6.83 5.42 -3.31
N VAL A 55 -6.84 5.41 -4.65
CA VAL A 55 -5.64 5.06 -5.43
C VAL A 55 -4.50 6.04 -5.14
N ASP A 56 -4.81 7.34 -5.08
CA ASP A 56 -3.83 8.36 -4.73
C ASP A 56 -3.26 8.13 -3.33
N ALA A 57 -4.12 7.79 -2.38
CA ALA A 57 -3.69 7.47 -1.02
C ALA A 57 -2.74 6.28 -0.99
N LEU A 58 -3.05 5.22 -1.73
CA LEU A 58 -2.19 4.04 -1.82
C LEU A 58 -0.83 4.39 -2.46
N ALA A 59 -0.83 5.25 -3.48
CA ALA A 59 0.41 5.70 -4.09
C ALA A 59 1.28 6.47 -3.10
N GLN A 60 0.68 7.32 -2.28
CA GLN A 60 1.41 8.06 -1.26
C GLN A 60 1.95 7.14 -0.16
N LEU A 61 1.20 6.11 0.22
CA LEU A 61 1.68 5.07 1.13
C LEU A 61 2.92 4.38 0.57
N GLN A 62 2.92 4.08 -0.72
CA GLN A 62 4.06 3.47 -1.38
C GLN A 62 5.30 4.37 -1.31
N LEU A 63 5.13 5.66 -1.57
CA LEU A 63 6.23 6.61 -1.49
C LEU A 63 6.81 6.68 -0.07
N GLY A 64 5.95 6.71 0.94
CA GLY A 64 6.36 6.68 2.33
C GLY A 64 7.09 5.40 2.70
N ALA A 65 6.58 4.26 2.24
CA ALA A 65 7.20 2.96 2.50
C ALA A 65 8.61 2.87 1.89
N ARG A 66 8.78 3.37 0.68
CA ARG A 66 10.08 3.36 0.01
C ARG A 66 11.14 4.16 0.76
N ARG A 67 10.74 5.20 1.47
CA ARG A 67 11.66 5.97 2.32
C ARG A 67 12.21 5.14 3.48
N HIS A 68 11.50 4.08 3.87
CA HIS A 68 11.91 3.16 4.92
C HIS A 68 12.48 1.85 4.35
N GLY A 69 12.79 1.82 3.05
CA GLY A 69 13.32 0.63 2.41
C GLY A 69 12.31 -0.50 2.22
N CYS A 70 11.03 -0.18 2.26
CA CYS A 70 9.95 -1.15 2.12
C CYS A 70 9.17 -0.91 0.83
N THR A 71 8.74 -1.98 0.17
CA THR A 71 7.87 -1.92 -1.01
C THR A 71 6.50 -2.44 -0.64
N VAL A 72 5.47 -1.65 -0.88
CA VAL A 72 4.08 -2.06 -0.68
C VAL A 72 3.58 -2.77 -1.94
N ARG A 73 2.93 -3.92 -1.75
CA ARG A 73 2.25 -4.66 -2.81
C ARG A 73 0.79 -4.83 -2.43
N LEU A 74 -0.10 -4.64 -3.39
CA LEU A 74 -1.53 -4.79 -3.13
C LEU A 74 -1.92 -6.27 -3.12
N GLN A 75 -2.77 -6.64 -2.18
CA GLN A 75 -3.37 -7.97 -2.08
C GLN A 75 -4.88 -7.87 -2.19
N ASN A 76 -5.49 -8.82 -2.89
CA ASN A 76 -6.95 -8.90 -3.03
C ASN A 76 -7.55 -7.67 -3.69
N ALA A 77 -6.80 -7.02 -4.59
CA ALA A 77 -7.32 -5.90 -5.35
C ALA A 77 -8.42 -6.37 -6.29
N SER A 78 -9.56 -5.69 -6.27
CA SER A 78 -10.64 -5.98 -7.20
C SER A 78 -10.22 -5.64 -8.62
N ALA A 79 -10.93 -6.22 -9.60
CA ALA A 79 -10.69 -5.89 -11.00
C ALA A 79 -10.92 -4.40 -11.26
N GLU A 80 -11.90 -3.79 -10.59
CA GLU A 80 -12.19 -2.37 -10.69
C GLU A 80 -11.04 -1.51 -10.16
N LEU A 81 -10.50 -1.89 -9.01
CA LEU A 81 -9.37 -1.17 -8.43
C LEU A 81 -8.13 -1.29 -9.32
N ARG A 82 -7.84 -2.47 -9.83
CA ARG A 82 -6.70 -2.67 -10.73
C ARG A 82 -6.86 -1.90 -12.02
N ALA A 83 -8.07 -1.87 -12.59
CA ALA A 83 -8.35 -1.08 -13.79
C ALA A 83 -8.13 0.41 -13.54
N LEU A 84 -8.52 0.90 -12.38
CA LEU A 84 -8.33 2.30 -12.03
C LEU A 84 -6.85 2.64 -11.83
N VAL A 85 -6.08 1.77 -11.18
CA VAL A 85 -4.63 1.94 -11.04
C VAL A 85 -3.98 2.02 -12.41
N GLU A 86 -4.38 1.15 -13.32
CA GLU A 86 -3.87 1.15 -14.69
C GLU A 86 -4.26 2.44 -15.44
N PHE A 87 -5.52 2.84 -15.32
CA PHE A 87 -6.04 4.06 -15.93
C PHE A 87 -5.28 5.30 -15.47
N MET A 88 -4.91 5.35 -14.19
CA MET A 88 -4.16 6.46 -13.62
C MET A 88 -2.65 6.37 -13.89
N GLY A 89 -2.20 5.34 -14.59
CA GLY A 89 -0.79 5.17 -14.93
C GLY A 89 0.09 4.77 -13.75
N LEU A 90 -0.48 4.16 -12.72
CA LEU A 90 0.22 3.84 -11.47
C LEU A 90 0.58 2.36 -11.31
N THR A 91 0.48 1.57 -12.37
CA THR A 91 0.76 0.13 -12.32
C THR A 91 2.17 -0.17 -11.80
N ALA A 92 3.15 0.62 -12.21
CA ALA A 92 4.53 0.45 -11.75
C ALA A 92 4.72 0.91 -10.30
N VAL A 93 3.90 1.85 -9.83
CA VAL A 93 3.97 2.37 -8.47
C VAL A 93 3.27 1.43 -7.48
N LEU A 94 2.17 0.82 -7.91
CA LEU A 94 1.33 -0.04 -7.05
C LEU A 94 1.28 -1.47 -7.63
N PRO A 95 2.37 -2.24 -7.52
CA PRO A 95 2.34 -3.63 -7.98
C PRO A 95 1.44 -4.48 -7.11
N SER A 96 0.86 -5.48 -7.71
CA SER A 96 -0.01 -6.43 -7.02
C SER A 96 0.47 -7.87 -7.17
#